data_e5a0e7e8f61a154687dace43b8b0c7b5
#
_entry.id   e5a0e7e8f61a154687dace43b8b0c7b5
#
_cell.length_a   1.000
_cell.length_b   1.000
_cell.length_c   1.000
_cell.angle_alpha   90.00
_cell.angle_beta   90.00
_cell.angle_gamma   90.00
#
_symmetry.space_group_name_H-M   'P 1'
#
loop_
_entity.id
_entity.type
_entity.pdbx_description
1 polymer ?
#
loop_
_entity_poly.entity_id
_entity_poly.type
_entity_poly.pdbx_seq_one_letter_code
_entity_poly.pdbx_strand_id
1 'polypeptide(L)'
;DGGKLVVVDIGANDGTLLKYYPKNFFRIGIEPIKKFAKECSKYADVVVNDFFNYKSFNESLGNKKEDIVTAISCFYDLEKPNEFVSDVKKIMNENGIFIIQQNYVVKMLTQNAFDNIVHEHLEYYSLISLQNLLARHGLEVFDIELRELNGGSFRTYICYKGIRPVSNSVYE
;
A
#
# COMPACT_ATOMS: atom_id res chain seq x y z
N ASP A 1 6.21 -14.94 -17.07
CA ASP A 1 5.27 -14.85 -15.94
C ASP A 1 4.10 -15.84 -15.97
N GLY A 2 3.93 -16.71 -16.97
CA GLY A 2 2.98 -17.85 -16.99
C GLY A 2 1.54 -17.59 -16.56
N GLY A 3 1.03 -16.35 -16.62
CA GLY A 3 -0.34 -16.00 -16.21
C GLY A 3 -0.57 -15.94 -14.69
N LYS A 4 0.47 -15.88 -13.88
CA LYS A 4 0.34 -15.69 -12.43
C LYS A 4 0.00 -14.24 -12.11
N LEU A 5 -0.90 -14.04 -11.14
CA LEU A 5 -1.11 -12.72 -10.53
C LEU A 5 0.16 -12.27 -9.79
N VAL A 6 0.49 -11.01 -9.90
CA VAL A 6 1.67 -10.41 -9.27
C VAL A 6 1.24 -9.51 -8.12
N VAL A 7 1.86 -9.70 -6.97
CA VAL A 7 1.68 -8.83 -5.79
C VAL A 7 2.99 -8.18 -5.41
N VAL A 8 2.93 -6.88 -5.16
CA VAL A 8 4.03 -6.07 -4.62
C VAL A 8 3.62 -5.59 -3.24
N ASP A 9 4.44 -5.88 -2.24
CA ASP A 9 4.27 -5.36 -0.88
C ASP A 9 5.37 -4.33 -0.59
N ILE A 10 4.97 -3.07 -0.41
CA ILE A 10 5.86 -1.94 -0.14
C ILE A 10 5.97 -1.76 1.37
N GLY A 11 7.21 -1.76 1.88
CA GLY A 11 7.46 -1.86 3.32
C GLY A 11 7.18 -3.27 3.82
N ALA A 12 7.64 -4.28 3.06
CA ALA A 12 7.28 -5.68 3.28
C ALA A 12 7.78 -6.27 4.61
N ASN A 13 8.66 -5.55 5.31
CA ASN A 13 9.23 -5.98 6.58
C ASN A 13 9.80 -7.42 6.47
N ASP A 14 9.43 -8.33 7.35
CA ASP A 14 9.88 -9.73 7.35
C ASP A 14 9.15 -10.62 6.31
N GLY A 15 8.25 -10.05 5.50
CA GLY A 15 7.46 -10.77 4.49
C GLY A 15 6.23 -11.48 5.05
N THR A 16 5.80 -11.16 6.26
CA THR A 16 4.63 -11.79 6.89
C THR A 16 3.39 -11.71 6.01
N LEU A 17 3.10 -10.56 5.39
CA LEU A 17 1.95 -10.44 4.48
C LEU A 17 2.11 -11.34 3.25
N LEU A 18 3.27 -11.32 2.61
CA LEU A 18 3.56 -12.11 1.41
C LEU A 18 3.44 -13.61 1.64
N LYS A 19 3.73 -14.08 2.86
CA LYS A 19 3.57 -15.48 3.26
C LYS A 19 2.14 -16.01 3.08
N TYR A 20 1.13 -15.14 3.26
CA TYR A 20 -0.28 -15.54 3.18
C TYR A 20 -0.86 -15.48 1.78
N TYR A 21 -0.16 -14.90 0.81
CA TYR A 21 -0.58 -14.97 -0.59
C TYR A 21 -0.42 -16.40 -1.13
N PRO A 22 -1.34 -16.85 -1.99
CA PRO A 22 -1.27 -18.17 -2.61
C PRO A 22 0.06 -18.39 -3.35
N LYS A 23 0.56 -19.63 -3.34
CA LYS A 23 1.85 -19.98 -3.98
C LYS A 23 1.85 -19.80 -5.50
N ASN A 24 0.69 -19.71 -6.12
CA ASN A 24 0.56 -19.40 -7.55
C ASN A 24 0.64 -17.90 -7.85
N PHE A 25 0.81 -17.04 -6.86
CA PHE A 25 1.14 -15.62 -7.07
C PHE A 25 2.65 -15.46 -7.24
N PHE A 26 3.06 -14.46 -8.01
CA PHE A 26 4.43 -13.98 -8.01
C PHE A 26 4.53 -12.83 -6.99
N ARG A 27 5.35 -13.00 -5.97
CA ARG A 27 5.38 -12.15 -4.78
C ARG A 27 6.65 -11.33 -4.74
N ILE A 28 6.52 -10.02 -4.69
CA ILE A 28 7.60 -9.05 -4.66
C ILE A 28 7.54 -8.31 -3.34
N GLY A 29 8.63 -8.30 -2.59
CA GLY A 29 8.80 -7.48 -1.39
C GLY A 29 9.72 -6.31 -1.66
N ILE A 30 9.36 -5.12 -1.19
CA ILE A 30 10.23 -3.95 -1.20
C ILE A 30 10.48 -3.55 0.25
N GLU A 31 11.74 -3.62 0.68
CA GLU A 31 12.10 -3.41 2.09
C GLU A 31 13.50 -2.80 2.21
N PRO A 32 13.63 -1.56 2.72
CA PRO A 32 14.93 -0.89 2.80
C PRO A 32 15.86 -1.49 3.86
N ILE A 33 15.33 -2.08 4.93
CA ILE A 33 16.13 -2.59 6.04
C ILE A 33 16.66 -3.98 5.70
N LYS A 34 17.95 -4.08 5.45
CA LYS A 34 18.62 -5.31 5.01
C LYS A 34 18.29 -6.55 5.84
N LYS A 35 18.16 -6.41 7.17
CA LYS A 35 17.80 -7.52 8.06
C LYS A 35 16.41 -8.06 7.71
N PHE A 36 15.43 -7.18 7.53
CA PHE A 36 14.06 -7.57 7.19
C PHE A 36 13.94 -8.04 5.75
N ALA A 37 14.63 -7.41 4.80
CA ALA A 37 14.69 -7.87 3.42
C ALA A 37 15.19 -9.32 3.32
N LYS A 38 16.18 -9.70 4.14
CA LYS A 38 16.66 -11.08 4.22
C LYS A 38 15.61 -12.04 4.78
N GLU A 39 14.82 -11.65 5.77
CA GLU A 39 13.72 -12.48 6.27
C GLU A 39 12.60 -12.58 5.23
N CYS A 40 12.22 -11.45 4.60
CA CYS A 40 11.22 -11.38 3.54
C CYS A 40 11.52 -12.33 2.38
N SER A 41 12.80 -12.53 2.02
CA SER A 41 13.21 -13.43 0.94
C SER A 41 12.82 -14.90 1.15
N LYS A 42 12.40 -15.30 2.34
CA LYS A 42 11.85 -16.63 2.61
C LYS A 42 10.44 -16.82 2.02
N TYR A 43 9.73 -15.73 1.77
CA TYR A 43 8.33 -15.73 1.37
C TYR A 43 8.06 -15.02 0.03
N ALA A 44 8.97 -14.13 -0.39
CA ALA A 44 8.91 -13.43 -1.67
C ALA A 44 9.71 -14.19 -2.74
N ASP A 45 9.25 -14.10 -3.98
CA ASP A 45 9.99 -14.60 -5.15
C ASP A 45 11.12 -13.64 -5.55
N VAL A 46 10.91 -12.32 -5.28
CA VAL A 46 11.92 -11.26 -5.43
C VAL A 46 11.83 -10.29 -4.25
N VAL A 47 12.98 -9.82 -3.78
CA VAL A 47 13.06 -8.73 -2.79
C VAL A 47 13.94 -7.61 -3.33
N VAL A 48 13.41 -6.39 -3.35
CA VAL A 48 14.14 -5.16 -3.63
C VAL A 48 14.54 -4.54 -2.30
N ASN A 49 15.84 -4.56 -1.99
CA ASN A 49 16.34 -4.00 -0.73
C ASN A 49 16.68 -2.51 -0.89
N ASP A 50 15.63 -1.71 -1.03
CA ASP A 50 15.69 -0.26 -1.20
C ASP A 50 14.35 0.36 -0.76
N PHE A 51 14.32 1.69 -0.65
CA PHE A 51 13.07 2.44 -0.58
C PHE A 51 12.32 2.36 -1.90
N PHE A 52 10.98 2.25 -1.83
CA PHE A 52 10.17 2.22 -3.04
C PHE A 52 10.26 3.55 -3.79
N ASN A 53 10.64 3.47 -5.03
CA ASN A 53 10.46 4.48 -6.07
C ASN A 53 10.40 3.76 -7.43
N TYR A 54 9.76 4.38 -8.42
CA TYR A 54 9.60 3.78 -9.75
C TYR A 54 10.93 3.44 -10.42
N LYS A 55 11.96 4.26 -10.21
CA LYS A 55 13.28 4.06 -10.84
C LYS A 55 13.93 2.77 -10.34
N SER A 56 14.09 2.60 -9.03
CA SER A 56 14.70 1.40 -8.45
C SER A 56 13.87 0.14 -8.72
N PHE A 57 12.53 0.27 -8.72
CA PHE A 57 11.64 -0.82 -9.09
C PHE A 57 11.87 -1.26 -10.55
N ASN A 58 11.87 -0.32 -11.48
CA ASN A 58 12.03 -0.60 -12.91
C ASN A 58 13.44 -1.14 -13.25
N GLU A 59 14.49 -0.66 -12.57
CA GLU A 59 15.85 -1.18 -12.71
C GLU A 59 15.95 -2.64 -12.24
N SER A 60 15.21 -3.02 -11.21
CA SER A 60 15.24 -4.36 -10.62
C SER A 60 14.34 -5.38 -11.35
N LEU A 61 13.19 -4.94 -11.84
CA LEU A 61 12.10 -5.82 -12.31
C LEU A 61 11.66 -5.55 -13.75
N GLY A 62 12.14 -4.44 -14.34
CA GLY A 62 11.72 -3.98 -15.67
C GLY A 62 10.35 -3.28 -15.62
N ASN A 63 9.92 -2.80 -16.80
CA ASN A 63 8.65 -2.07 -16.95
C ASN A 63 7.45 -3.03 -16.92
N LYS A 64 7.27 -3.74 -15.83
CA LYS A 64 6.12 -4.63 -15.59
C LYS A 64 4.98 -3.87 -14.95
N LYS A 65 3.78 -4.42 -15.11
CA LYS A 65 2.56 -3.91 -14.49
C LYS A 65 2.01 -4.97 -13.54
N GLU A 66 1.69 -4.53 -12.34
CA GLU A 66 1.40 -5.40 -11.22
C GLU A 66 -0.10 -5.41 -10.89
N ASP A 67 -0.62 -6.56 -10.46
CA ASP A 67 -2.06 -6.75 -10.22
C ASP A 67 -2.49 -6.21 -8.86
N ILE A 68 -1.63 -6.39 -7.85
CA ILE A 68 -1.89 -5.96 -6.47
C ILE A 68 -0.65 -5.23 -5.95
N VAL A 69 -0.86 -4.03 -5.42
CA VAL A 69 0.17 -3.29 -4.69
C VAL A 69 -0.35 -3.04 -3.28
N THR A 70 0.46 -3.31 -2.27
CA THR A 70 0.11 -3.07 -0.86
C THR A 70 1.10 -2.12 -0.20
N ALA A 71 0.58 -1.26 0.69
CA ALA A 71 1.35 -0.42 1.59
C ALA A 71 0.66 -0.45 2.96
N ILE A 72 1.14 -1.31 3.84
CA ILE A 72 0.52 -1.58 5.12
C ILE A 72 1.36 -0.95 6.24
N SER A 73 0.78 0.00 6.97
CA SER A 73 1.42 0.70 8.09
C SER A 73 2.75 1.38 7.75
N CYS A 74 2.85 1.97 6.55
CA CYS A 74 4.01 2.74 6.12
C CYS A 74 3.66 4.00 5.30
N PHE A 75 2.41 4.13 4.84
CA PHE A 75 2.01 5.25 3.98
C PHE A 75 1.99 6.60 4.71
N TYR A 76 1.69 6.61 6.00
CA TYR A 76 1.67 7.82 6.84
C TYR A 76 3.07 8.33 7.22
N ASP A 77 4.13 7.57 6.95
CA ASP A 77 5.53 7.95 7.21
C ASP A 77 6.20 8.63 6.01
N LEU A 78 5.46 8.83 4.92
CA LEU A 78 6.01 9.33 3.67
C LEU A 78 6.19 10.85 3.70
N GLU A 79 7.41 11.34 3.43
CA GLU A 79 7.68 12.76 3.22
C GLU A 79 7.04 13.30 1.93
N LYS A 80 6.85 12.44 0.93
CA LYS A 80 6.39 12.82 -0.41
C LYS A 80 5.28 11.90 -0.93
N PRO A 81 4.10 11.92 -0.32
CA PRO A 81 3.01 11.00 -0.68
C PRO A 81 2.54 11.15 -2.14
N ASN A 82 2.62 12.36 -2.72
CA ASN A 82 2.27 12.56 -4.13
C ASN A 82 3.24 11.85 -5.09
N GLU A 83 4.54 11.88 -4.82
CA GLU A 83 5.54 11.16 -5.62
C GLU A 83 5.32 9.65 -5.51
N PHE A 84 5.10 9.17 -4.28
CA PHE A 84 4.82 7.76 -4.01
C PHE A 84 3.60 7.26 -4.77
N VAL A 85 2.45 7.97 -4.70
CA VAL A 85 1.22 7.58 -5.41
C VAL A 85 1.44 7.62 -6.93
N SER A 86 2.17 8.61 -7.44
CA SER A 86 2.55 8.66 -8.85
C SER A 86 3.36 7.44 -9.27
N ASP A 87 4.29 7.00 -8.43
CA ASP A 87 5.15 5.84 -8.72
C ASP A 87 4.39 4.52 -8.59
N VAL A 88 3.50 4.38 -7.60
CA VAL A 88 2.58 3.23 -7.51
C VAL A 88 1.73 3.12 -8.77
N LYS A 89 1.16 4.23 -9.24
CA LYS A 89 0.37 4.26 -10.48
C LYS A 89 1.17 3.76 -11.69
N LYS A 90 2.47 4.05 -11.76
CA LYS A 90 3.33 3.62 -12.88
C LYS A 90 3.54 2.10 -12.89
N ILE A 91 3.50 1.43 -11.74
CA ILE A 91 3.66 -0.02 -11.65
C ILE A 91 2.35 -0.79 -11.66
N MET A 92 1.20 -0.17 -11.39
CA MET A 92 -0.11 -0.83 -11.44
C MET A 92 -0.54 -1.14 -12.87
N ASN A 93 -1.13 -2.31 -13.10
CA ASN A 93 -1.84 -2.60 -14.35
C ASN A 93 -3.22 -1.87 -14.36
N GLU A 94 -3.87 -1.81 -15.52
CA GLU A 94 -5.13 -1.07 -15.69
C GLU A 94 -6.28 -1.59 -14.80
N ASN A 95 -6.29 -2.87 -14.45
CA ASN A 95 -7.25 -3.50 -13.56
C ASN A 95 -6.68 -3.76 -12.16
N GLY A 96 -5.47 -3.27 -11.89
CA GLY A 96 -4.76 -3.46 -10.62
C GLY A 96 -5.45 -2.81 -9.44
N ILE A 97 -5.12 -3.30 -8.26
CA ILE A 97 -5.63 -2.80 -6.99
C ILE A 97 -4.45 -2.32 -6.14
N PHE A 98 -4.56 -1.10 -5.63
CA PHE A 98 -3.66 -0.59 -4.61
C PHE A 98 -4.37 -0.61 -3.25
N ILE A 99 -3.74 -1.20 -2.25
CA ILE A 99 -4.31 -1.36 -0.91
C ILE A 99 -3.44 -0.60 0.09
N ILE A 100 -4.04 0.35 0.79
CA ILE A 100 -3.41 1.05 1.91
C ILE A 100 -4.14 0.64 3.20
N GLN A 101 -3.41 0.26 4.23
CA GLN A 101 -3.93 0.15 5.58
C GLN A 101 -3.09 1.01 6.51
N GLN A 102 -3.76 1.86 7.28
CA GLN A 102 -3.10 2.84 8.15
C GLN A 102 -4.02 3.32 9.28
N ASN A 103 -3.46 4.07 10.22
CA ASN A 103 -4.21 4.73 11.27
C ASN A 103 -5.25 5.68 10.67
N TYR A 104 -6.44 5.70 11.25
CA TYR A 104 -7.55 6.54 10.80
C TYR A 104 -7.74 7.72 11.77
N VAL A 105 -7.45 8.94 11.32
CA VAL A 105 -7.45 10.13 12.18
C VAL A 105 -8.79 10.34 12.90
N VAL A 106 -9.91 10.03 12.26
CA VAL A 106 -11.24 10.17 12.88
C VAL A 106 -11.38 9.24 14.09
N LYS A 107 -10.91 7.98 13.98
CA LYS A 107 -10.89 7.03 15.11
C LYS A 107 -9.91 7.48 16.19
N MET A 108 -8.72 7.96 15.83
CA MET A 108 -7.75 8.50 16.78
C MET A 108 -8.36 9.63 17.63
N LEU A 109 -9.08 10.57 16.99
CA LEU A 109 -9.72 11.68 17.69
C LEU A 109 -10.89 11.22 18.57
N THR A 110 -11.73 10.32 18.09
CA THR A 110 -12.90 9.84 18.84
C THR A 110 -12.54 8.93 20.02
N GLN A 111 -11.39 8.26 19.96
CA GLN A 111 -10.90 7.36 21.00
C GLN A 111 -9.82 7.99 21.89
N ASN A 112 -9.44 9.25 21.63
CA ASN A 112 -8.32 9.92 22.29
C ASN A 112 -7.00 9.11 22.23
N ALA A 113 -6.70 8.50 21.10
CA ALA A 113 -5.54 7.63 20.88
C ALA A 113 -4.27 8.47 20.63
N PHE A 114 -3.76 9.15 21.68
CA PHE A 114 -2.57 10.01 21.61
C PHE A 114 -1.26 9.24 21.41
N ASP A 115 -1.24 7.97 21.73
CA ASP A 115 -0.11 7.04 21.54
C ASP A 115 0.29 6.88 20.07
N ASN A 116 -0.59 7.25 19.14
CA ASN A 116 -0.28 7.27 17.70
C ASN A 116 0.47 8.54 17.24
N ILE A 117 0.66 9.53 18.12
CA ILE A 117 1.40 10.76 17.81
C ILE A 117 2.88 10.54 18.12
N VAL A 118 3.63 10.12 17.09
CA VAL A 118 5.05 9.81 17.17
C VAL A 118 5.81 10.49 16.03
N HIS A 119 7.14 10.60 16.14
CA HIS A 119 7.97 11.32 15.19
C HIS A 119 7.95 10.72 13.78
N GLU A 120 7.77 9.41 13.68
CA GLU A 120 7.74 8.68 12.42
C GLU A 120 6.45 8.91 11.64
N HIS A 121 5.34 9.22 12.33
CA HIS A 121 4.04 9.45 11.69
C HIS A 121 3.94 10.90 11.19
N LEU A 122 4.34 11.15 9.97
CA LEU A 122 4.36 12.48 9.37
C LEU A 122 2.96 12.98 8.98
N GLU A 123 2.05 12.05 8.67
CA GLU A 123 0.72 12.36 8.12
C GLU A 123 -0.39 11.60 8.87
N TYR A 124 -1.53 12.27 9.04
CA TYR A 124 -2.72 11.69 9.67
C TYR A 124 -3.90 11.79 8.70
N TYR A 125 -4.25 10.68 8.08
CA TYR A 125 -5.25 10.66 7.02
C TYR A 125 -6.66 10.45 7.54
N SER A 126 -7.59 11.28 7.02
CA SER A 126 -9.01 10.95 6.91
C SER A 126 -9.27 10.32 5.53
N LEU A 127 -10.45 9.71 5.36
CA LEU A 127 -10.85 9.21 4.04
C LEU A 127 -10.86 10.33 3.00
N ILE A 128 -11.40 11.50 3.35
CA ILE A 128 -11.49 12.67 2.46
C ILE A 128 -10.09 13.15 2.03
N SER A 129 -9.14 13.26 2.96
CA SER A 129 -7.79 13.71 2.62
C SER A 129 -7.07 12.71 1.71
N LEU A 130 -7.24 11.41 1.95
CA LEU A 130 -6.70 10.36 1.10
C LEU A 130 -7.34 10.38 -0.31
N GLN A 131 -8.67 10.48 -0.40
CA GLN A 131 -9.38 10.59 -1.68
C GLN A 131 -8.89 11.79 -2.50
N ASN A 132 -8.69 12.96 -1.85
CA ASN A 132 -8.19 14.16 -2.52
C ASN A 132 -6.76 13.97 -3.05
N LEU A 133 -5.90 13.27 -2.31
CA LEU A 133 -4.54 12.92 -2.78
C LEU A 133 -4.62 11.99 -4.00
N LEU A 134 -5.39 10.92 -3.93
CA LEU A 134 -5.52 9.91 -4.98
C LEU A 134 -6.14 10.48 -6.26
N ALA A 135 -7.15 11.35 -6.12
CA ALA A 135 -7.83 11.98 -7.25
C ALA A 135 -6.89 12.80 -8.14
N ARG A 136 -5.85 13.44 -7.58
CA ARG A 136 -4.81 14.15 -8.34
C ARG A 136 -4.07 13.24 -9.32
N HIS A 137 -4.04 11.94 -9.03
CA HIS A 137 -3.38 10.92 -9.85
C HIS A 137 -4.33 10.10 -10.70
N GLY A 138 -5.65 10.43 -10.70
CA GLY A 138 -6.68 9.69 -11.43
C GLY A 138 -6.98 8.32 -10.81
N LEU A 139 -6.76 8.20 -9.50
CA LEU A 139 -7.11 7.02 -8.70
C LEU A 139 -8.32 7.35 -7.81
N GLU A 140 -9.07 6.32 -7.39
CA GLU A 140 -10.18 6.45 -6.46
C GLU A 140 -10.24 5.29 -5.48
N VAL A 141 -10.75 5.57 -4.29
CA VAL A 141 -11.11 4.53 -3.32
C VAL A 141 -12.43 3.94 -3.75
N PHE A 142 -12.45 2.64 -4.04
CA PHE A 142 -13.70 1.94 -4.42
C PHE A 142 -14.29 1.11 -3.29
N ASP A 143 -13.50 0.80 -2.24
CA ASP A 143 -13.99 0.10 -1.05
C ASP A 143 -13.14 0.44 0.18
N ILE A 144 -13.73 0.28 1.38
CA ILE A 144 -13.07 0.57 2.66
C ILE A 144 -13.52 -0.41 3.72
N GLU A 145 -12.58 -0.78 4.60
CA GLU A 145 -12.84 -1.56 5.80
C GLU A 145 -12.26 -0.84 7.03
N LEU A 146 -13.08 -0.66 8.05
CA LEU A 146 -12.59 -0.21 9.36
C LEU A 146 -12.06 -1.40 10.17
N ARG A 147 -10.95 -1.21 10.87
CA ARG A 147 -10.28 -2.23 11.68
C ARG A 147 -9.91 -1.65 13.04
N GLU A 148 -9.99 -2.48 14.09
CA GLU A 148 -9.66 -2.07 15.47
C GLU A 148 -8.16 -2.14 15.80
N LEU A 149 -7.28 -2.21 14.77
CA LEU A 149 -5.83 -2.25 14.96
C LEU A 149 -5.30 -0.86 15.32
N ASN A 150 -4.36 -0.80 16.25
CA ASN A 150 -3.63 0.42 16.66
C ASN A 150 -4.54 1.61 17.00
N GLY A 151 -5.60 1.38 17.81
CA GLY A 151 -6.54 2.43 18.17
C GLY A 151 -7.50 2.85 17.05
N GLY A 152 -7.67 2.02 16.05
CA GLY A 152 -8.55 2.22 14.89
C GLY A 152 -7.80 2.57 13.62
N SER A 153 -7.90 1.69 12.67
CA SER A 153 -7.32 1.82 11.33
C SER A 153 -8.37 1.67 10.25
N PHE A 154 -8.05 2.12 9.05
CA PHE A 154 -8.85 1.84 7.87
C PHE A 154 -7.97 1.19 6.80
N ARG A 155 -8.56 0.25 6.09
CA ARG A 155 -8.00 -0.36 4.89
C ARG A 155 -8.78 0.13 3.71
N THR A 156 -8.11 0.77 2.76
CA THR A 156 -8.73 1.31 1.55
C THR A 156 -8.27 0.50 0.35
N TYR A 157 -9.24 0.20 -0.53
CA TYR A 157 -9.02 -0.47 -1.80
C TYR A 157 -9.15 0.56 -2.92
N ILE A 158 -8.11 0.72 -3.71
CA ILE A 158 -7.90 1.82 -4.65
C ILE A 158 -7.72 1.24 -6.04
N CYS A 159 -8.32 1.87 -7.05
CA CYS A 159 -8.17 1.52 -8.46
C CYS A 159 -8.06 2.78 -9.32
N TYR A 160 -7.83 2.62 -10.62
CA TYR A 160 -8.02 3.72 -11.56
C TYR A 160 -9.48 4.17 -11.56
N LYS A 161 -9.68 5.49 -11.64
CA LYS A 161 -11.01 6.10 -11.58
C LYS A 161 -11.94 5.54 -12.65
N GLY A 162 -13.13 5.09 -12.24
CA GLY A 162 -14.17 4.57 -13.11
C GLY A 162 -14.03 3.11 -13.53
N ILE A 163 -12.98 2.40 -13.06
CA ILE A 163 -12.78 0.99 -13.43
C ILE A 163 -13.64 0.05 -12.60
N ARG A 164 -13.93 0.41 -11.35
CA ARG A 164 -14.73 -0.40 -10.43
C ARG A 164 -15.92 0.37 -9.89
N PRO A 165 -17.06 -0.29 -9.60
CA PRO A 165 -18.14 0.35 -8.86
C PRO A 165 -17.66 0.70 -7.46
N VAL A 166 -18.02 1.90 -6.98
CA VAL A 166 -17.70 2.34 -5.62
C VAL A 166 -18.72 1.72 -4.64
N SER A 167 -18.21 1.05 -3.61
CA SER A 167 -19.03 0.43 -2.56
C SER A 167 -19.71 1.46 -1.68
N ASN A 168 -20.88 1.11 -1.10
CA ASN A 168 -21.57 1.95 -0.12
C ASN A 168 -20.71 2.25 1.12
N SER A 169 -19.81 1.35 1.49
CA SER A 169 -18.84 1.54 2.58
C SER A 169 -18.04 2.84 2.49
N VAL A 170 -17.85 3.37 1.28
CA VAL A 170 -17.10 4.62 1.04
C VAL A 170 -17.92 5.87 1.36
N TYR A 171 -19.26 5.75 1.40
CA TYR A 171 -20.19 6.86 1.63
C TYR A 171 -20.80 6.87 3.05
N GLU A 172 -20.68 5.78 3.79
CA GLU A 172 -21.13 5.61 5.18
C GLU A 172 -20.06 6.07 6.20
#